data_a7d3b6e94e5864de86985fb5f82041df
#
_entry.id   a7d3b6e94e5864de86985fb5f82041df
#
_cell.length_a   1.000
_cell.length_b   1.000
_cell.length_c   1.000
_cell.angle_alpha   90.00
_cell.angle_beta   90.00
_cell.angle_gamma   90.00
#
_symmetry.space_group_name_H-M   'P 1'
#
loop_
_entity.id
_entity.type
_entity.pdbx_description
1 polymer ?
#
loop_
_entity_poly.entity_id
_entity_poly.type
_entity_poly.pdbx_seq_one_letter_code
_entity_poly.pdbx_strand_id
1 'polypeptide(L)'
;MSLSITDLNVWIGDAHILRGITLEVPDGQHVGIIGSSGSGKSMLSLAIMGLLPEGARVEGSICWDGRELVGASERDLRSLRGSQISMMFQDPATSLDPLMRLGKQIALPLRRHRGLRGADLREAIDRALAEVALPDPARIARSFPYEVSGGQRQRVALAMTLAASPSLLIADEPTTALDVTVQRTVLDLLDEVTRERGVSLLFISHDLPVVARMADRVIVVDAGRITDDVPVEVIRSAPDTLSDSARSIASAARALDSVFERIGAVRPDSQPGHAPGEAGECEGEPASSTDNERNAHE
;
A
#
# COMPACT_ATOMS: atom_id res chain seq x y z
N MET A 1 18.98 0.75 11.02
CA MET A 1 19.47 0.79 9.60
C MET A 1 18.86 1.99 8.92
N SER A 2 19.61 2.80 8.18
CA SER A 2 19.10 4.03 7.56
C SER A 2 19.47 4.13 6.08
N LEU A 3 18.59 4.78 5.31
CA LEU A 3 18.85 5.15 3.93
C LEU A 3 19.27 6.62 3.89
N SER A 4 20.39 6.93 3.24
CA SER A 4 20.84 8.29 2.97
C SER A 4 21.11 8.45 1.48
N ILE A 5 20.56 9.50 0.91
CA ILE A 5 20.75 9.87 -0.51
C ILE A 5 21.35 11.27 -0.55
N THR A 6 22.44 11.44 -1.30
CA THR A 6 23.16 12.71 -1.39
C THR A 6 23.40 13.08 -2.85
N ASP A 7 22.87 14.23 -3.23
CA ASP A 7 23.02 14.83 -4.58
C ASP A 7 22.77 13.83 -5.72
N LEU A 8 21.71 13.01 -5.59
CA LEU A 8 21.40 12.00 -6.58
C LEU A 8 20.87 12.65 -7.87
N ASN A 9 21.53 12.35 -8.96
CA ASN A 9 21.18 12.77 -10.30
C ASN A 9 20.99 11.54 -11.19
N VAL A 10 19.90 11.49 -11.96
CA VAL A 10 19.58 10.36 -12.86
C VAL A 10 19.17 10.90 -14.22
N TRP A 11 19.80 10.37 -15.27
CA TRP A 11 19.44 10.65 -16.67
C TRP A 11 19.02 9.36 -17.37
N ILE A 12 18.05 9.49 -18.28
CA ILE A 12 17.66 8.45 -19.23
C ILE A 12 17.77 9.07 -20.62
N GLY A 13 18.74 8.61 -21.40
CA GLY A 13 19.15 9.33 -22.61
C GLY A 13 19.56 10.77 -22.26
N ASP A 14 18.97 11.76 -22.94
CA ASP A 14 19.21 13.18 -22.68
C ASP A 14 18.32 13.78 -21.59
N ALA A 15 17.34 13.04 -21.10
CA ALA A 15 16.40 13.53 -20.12
C ALA A 15 16.98 13.44 -18.69
N HIS A 16 17.12 14.58 -18.00
CA HIS A 16 17.52 14.67 -16.61
C HIS A 16 16.29 14.46 -15.71
N ILE A 17 16.11 13.27 -15.16
CA ILE A 17 14.89 12.84 -14.43
C ILE A 17 14.94 13.23 -12.97
N LEU A 18 16.05 12.88 -12.27
CA LEU A 18 16.28 13.30 -10.88
C LEU A 18 17.43 14.28 -10.85
N ARG A 19 17.27 15.36 -10.07
CA ARG A 19 18.15 16.56 -10.17
C ARG A 19 18.60 16.99 -8.78
N GLY A 20 19.67 16.37 -8.27
CA GLY A 20 20.24 16.70 -6.97
C GLY A 20 19.35 16.32 -5.80
N ILE A 21 18.76 15.13 -5.83
CA ILE A 21 17.92 14.62 -4.73
C ILE A 21 18.80 14.33 -3.52
N THR A 22 18.49 14.96 -2.39
CA THR A 22 19.13 14.69 -1.10
C THR A 22 18.04 14.45 -0.06
N LEU A 23 18.04 13.27 0.56
CA LEU A 23 17.09 12.89 1.61
C LEU A 23 17.65 11.79 2.50
N GLU A 24 17.08 11.66 3.68
CA GLU A 24 17.36 10.56 4.62
C GLU A 24 16.05 9.88 5.04
N VAL A 25 16.12 8.56 5.22
CA VAL A 25 15.06 7.77 5.86
C VAL A 25 15.69 7.10 7.08
N PRO A 26 15.51 7.69 8.28
CA PRO A 26 15.97 7.11 9.53
C PRO A 26 15.31 5.75 9.83
N ASP A 27 15.96 4.97 10.69
CA ASP A 27 15.43 3.67 11.12
C ASP A 27 14.04 3.80 11.77
N GLY A 28 13.11 2.97 11.34
CA GLY A 28 11.73 2.94 11.83
C GLY A 28 10.86 4.14 11.44
N GLN A 29 11.38 5.13 10.68
CA GLN A 29 10.60 6.29 10.26
C GLN A 29 9.74 5.97 9.03
N HIS A 30 8.51 6.49 9.01
CA HIS A 30 7.64 6.50 7.85
C HIS A 30 7.76 7.84 7.11
N VAL A 31 8.31 7.82 5.90
CA VAL A 31 8.51 8.99 5.04
C VAL A 31 7.59 8.91 3.83
N GLY A 32 6.75 9.91 3.64
CA GLY A 32 5.90 10.04 2.47
C GLY A 32 6.58 10.83 1.35
N ILE A 33 6.44 10.38 0.12
CA ILE A 33 6.85 11.12 -1.07
C ILE A 33 5.62 11.45 -1.89
N ILE A 34 5.40 12.73 -2.16
CA ILE A 34 4.29 13.21 -2.95
C ILE A 34 4.79 14.09 -4.11
N GLY A 35 4.01 14.20 -5.15
CA GLY A 35 4.31 15.03 -6.32
C GLY A 35 3.42 14.68 -7.52
N SER A 36 3.45 15.51 -8.54
CA SER A 36 2.70 15.30 -9.78
C SER A 36 3.14 14.02 -10.52
N SER A 37 2.31 13.52 -11.42
CA SER A 37 2.70 12.42 -12.30
C SER A 37 3.92 12.85 -13.15
N GLY A 38 4.89 11.96 -13.27
CA GLY A 38 6.14 12.27 -13.99
C GLY A 38 7.16 13.11 -13.21
N SER A 39 6.92 13.46 -11.94
CA SER A 39 7.89 14.23 -11.14
C SER A 39 9.17 13.46 -10.74
N GLY A 40 9.25 12.14 -11.01
CA GLY A 40 10.43 11.33 -10.73
C GLY A 40 10.32 10.36 -9.55
N LYS A 41 9.19 10.31 -8.84
CA LYS A 41 9.00 9.48 -7.62
C LYS A 41 9.33 8.00 -7.83
N SER A 42 8.72 7.36 -8.83
CA SER A 42 8.98 5.94 -9.12
C SER A 42 10.41 5.72 -9.62
N MET A 43 11.00 6.73 -10.29
CA MET A 43 12.40 6.64 -10.70
C MET A 43 13.35 6.66 -9.49
N LEU A 44 13.00 7.41 -8.44
CA LEU A 44 13.73 7.41 -7.18
C LEU A 44 13.67 6.04 -6.51
N SER A 45 12.50 5.40 -6.47
CA SER A 45 12.36 4.02 -5.96
C SER A 45 13.23 3.03 -6.71
N LEU A 46 13.21 3.10 -8.05
CA LEU A 46 14.03 2.24 -8.90
C LEU A 46 15.52 2.50 -8.72
N ALA A 47 15.93 3.77 -8.50
CA ALA A 47 17.32 4.11 -8.21
C ALA A 47 17.80 3.48 -6.91
N ILE A 48 17.01 3.59 -5.82
CA ILE A 48 17.32 2.96 -4.53
C ILE A 48 17.44 1.44 -4.67
N MET A 49 16.58 0.83 -5.47
CA MET A 49 16.60 -0.61 -5.71
C MET A 49 17.71 -1.04 -6.70
N GLY A 50 18.39 -0.09 -7.36
CA GLY A 50 19.35 -0.40 -8.44
C GLY A 50 18.65 -1.11 -9.62
N LEU A 51 17.42 -0.70 -9.95
CA LEU A 51 16.57 -1.28 -11.01
C LEU A 51 16.25 -0.24 -12.10
N LEU A 52 17.10 0.76 -12.26
CA LEU A 52 16.93 1.75 -13.33
C LEU A 52 16.99 1.07 -14.72
N PRO A 53 16.32 1.65 -15.72
CA PRO A 53 16.42 1.17 -17.11
C PRO A 53 17.85 1.07 -17.61
N GLU A 54 18.10 0.15 -18.52
CA GLU A 54 19.40 0.01 -19.18
C GLU A 54 19.81 1.32 -19.87
N GLY A 55 21.07 1.72 -19.70
CA GLY A 55 21.59 2.98 -20.22
C GLY A 55 21.29 4.21 -19.35
N ALA A 56 20.67 4.06 -18.20
CA ALA A 56 20.54 5.16 -17.25
C ALA A 56 21.91 5.57 -16.69
N ARG A 57 22.16 6.90 -16.67
CA ARG A 57 23.34 7.48 -16.02
C ARG A 57 22.96 7.95 -14.63
N VAL A 58 23.77 7.59 -13.63
CA VAL A 58 23.55 7.92 -12.22
C VAL A 58 24.80 8.61 -11.68
N GLU A 59 24.61 9.74 -10.99
CA GLU A 59 25.64 10.46 -10.24
C GLU A 59 25.12 10.78 -8.83
N GLY A 60 26.01 10.99 -7.87
CA GLY A 60 25.70 11.16 -6.47
C GLY A 60 25.84 9.85 -5.69
N SER A 61 25.18 9.75 -4.54
CA SER A 61 25.32 8.60 -3.62
C SER A 61 23.97 8.14 -3.12
N ILE A 62 23.79 6.83 -3.02
CA ILE A 62 22.70 6.16 -2.30
C ILE A 62 23.36 5.19 -1.31
N CYS A 63 23.29 5.51 -0.04
CA CYS A 63 23.93 4.75 1.02
C CYS A 63 22.89 4.04 1.88
N TRP A 64 22.97 2.74 1.98
CA TRP A 64 22.18 1.91 2.89
C TRP A 64 23.05 1.37 4.02
N ASP A 65 22.80 1.83 5.24
CA ASP A 65 23.54 1.41 6.44
C ASP A 65 25.08 1.44 6.25
N GLY A 66 25.57 2.55 5.69
CA GLY A 66 27.01 2.75 5.38
C GLY A 66 27.51 2.07 4.11
N ARG A 67 26.66 1.36 3.36
CA ARG A 67 27.01 0.69 2.11
C ARG A 67 26.54 1.51 0.90
N GLU A 68 27.44 1.87 0.01
CA GLU A 68 27.11 2.54 -1.25
C GLU A 68 26.40 1.58 -2.22
N LEU A 69 25.28 2.04 -2.80
CA LEU A 69 24.48 1.28 -3.76
C LEU A 69 24.69 1.73 -5.21
N VAL A 70 25.08 2.99 -5.44
CA VAL A 70 25.40 3.48 -6.79
C VAL A 70 26.66 2.79 -7.27
N GLY A 71 26.58 2.12 -8.44
CA GLY A 71 27.71 1.35 -8.98
C GLY A 71 28.00 0.02 -8.27
N ALA A 72 27.19 -0.37 -7.26
CA ALA A 72 27.34 -1.66 -6.60
C ALA A 72 27.11 -2.82 -7.57
N SER A 73 27.78 -3.95 -7.32
CA SER A 73 27.61 -5.13 -8.17
C SER A 73 26.19 -5.71 -8.04
N GLU A 74 25.67 -6.32 -9.11
CA GLU A 74 24.37 -7.00 -9.08
C GLU A 74 24.32 -8.10 -7.98
N ARG A 75 25.45 -8.72 -7.67
CA ARG A 75 25.56 -9.69 -6.59
C ARG A 75 25.27 -9.04 -5.23
N ASP A 76 25.81 -7.86 -4.99
CA ASP A 76 25.63 -7.12 -3.73
C ASP A 76 24.20 -6.58 -3.62
N LEU A 77 23.68 -5.95 -4.67
CA LEU A 77 22.29 -5.47 -4.73
C LEU A 77 21.29 -6.62 -4.52
N ARG A 78 21.53 -7.76 -5.16
CA ARG A 78 20.70 -8.95 -5.02
C ARG A 78 20.70 -9.51 -3.59
N SER A 79 21.76 -9.31 -2.83
CA SER A 79 21.81 -9.71 -1.42
C SER A 79 20.97 -8.82 -0.51
N LEU A 80 20.75 -7.55 -0.89
CA LEU A 80 19.97 -6.57 -0.17
C LEU A 80 18.48 -6.63 -0.53
N ARG A 81 18.18 -6.80 -1.82
CA ARG A 81 16.80 -6.83 -2.33
C ARG A 81 16.02 -8.01 -1.71
N GLY A 82 14.90 -7.67 -1.09
CA GLY A 82 14.00 -8.61 -0.42
C GLY A 82 14.40 -9.00 1.00
N SER A 83 15.69 -8.85 1.39
CA SER A 83 16.15 -9.17 2.74
C SER A 83 16.28 -7.95 3.65
N GLN A 84 16.75 -6.84 3.12
CA GLN A 84 16.93 -5.58 3.86
C GLN A 84 16.05 -4.47 3.28
N ILE A 85 16.00 -4.35 1.96
CA ILE A 85 15.16 -3.40 1.24
C ILE A 85 14.19 -4.19 0.38
N SER A 86 12.90 -4.00 0.60
CA SER A 86 11.84 -4.57 -0.23
C SER A 86 11.04 -3.47 -0.91
N MET A 87 10.44 -3.80 -2.05
CA MET A 87 9.59 -2.86 -2.79
C MET A 87 8.25 -3.51 -3.13
N MET A 88 7.18 -2.75 -2.92
CA MET A 88 5.85 -3.04 -3.41
C MET A 88 5.56 -2.14 -4.61
N PHE A 89 5.33 -2.74 -5.76
CA PHE A 89 5.08 -2.02 -7.00
C PHE A 89 3.62 -1.59 -7.13
N GLN A 90 3.38 -0.60 -7.98
CA GLN A 90 2.09 0.05 -8.22
C GLN A 90 0.94 -0.92 -8.54
N ASP A 91 1.19 -1.98 -9.30
CA ASP A 91 0.18 -2.97 -9.68
C ASP A 91 0.53 -4.36 -9.14
N PRO A 92 -0.25 -4.86 -8.15
CA PRO A 92 -0.02 -6.20 -7.61
C PRO A 92 -0.25 -7.32 -8.64
N ALA A 93 -1.03 -7.06 -9.70
CA ALA A 93 -1.22 -8.03 -10.76
C ALA A 93 0.07 -8.26 -11.55
N THR A 94 0.93 -7.24 -11.65
CA THR A 94 2.25 -7.37 -12.29
C THR A 94 3.32 -7.95 -11.36
N SER A 95 3.10 -7.88 -10.04
CA SER A 95 4.03 -8.41 -9.02
C SER A 95 3.88 -9.92 -8.80
N LEU A 96 2.71 -10.49 -9.12
CA LEU A 96 2.40 -11.90 -8.91
C LEU A 96 2.43 -12.67 -10.23
N ASP A 97 3.18 -13.78 -10.27
CA ASP A 97 3.18 -14.69 -11.40
C ASP A 97 1.80 -15.38 -11.52
N PRO A 98 1.02 -15.14 -12.60
CA PRO A 98 -0.31 -15.71 -12.77
C PRO A 98 -0.32 -17.24 -12.89
N LEU A 99 0.80 -17.85 -13.24
CA LEU A 99 0.95 -19.30 -13.44
C LEU A 99 1.48 -20.02 -12.20
N MET A 100 1.79 -19.27 -11.12
CA MET A 100 2.33 -19.83 -9.89
C MET A 100 1.35 -19.64 -8.72
N ARG A 101 1.16 -20.71 -7.92
CA ARG A 101 0.34 -20.63 -6.70
C ARG A 101 0.92 -19.63 -5.70
N LEU A 102 0.05 -18.87 -5.02
CA LEU A 102 0.42 -17.78 -4.13
C LEU A 102 1.38 -18.21 -3.01
N GLY A 103 1.13 -19.35 -2.37
CA GLY A 103 2.05 -19.87 -1.34
C GLY A 103 3.44 -20.21 -1.88
N LYS A 104 3.56 -20.62 -3.17
CA LYS A 104 4.88 -20.84 -3.78
C LYS A 104 5.63 -19.53 -4.00
N GLN A 105 4.92 -18.45 -4.31
CA GLN A 105 5.51 -17.12 -4.49
C GLN A 105 6.00 -16.55 -3.16
N ILE A 106 5.21 -16.64 -2.08
CA ILE A 106 5.63 -16.27 -0.73
C ILE A 106 6.83 -17.12 -0.25
N ALA A 107 6.89 -18.38 -0.68
CA ALA A 107 8.02 -19.23 -0.35
C ALA A 107 9.36 -18.77 -0.94
N LEU A 108 9.36 -18.01 -2.04
CA LEU A 108 10.60 -17.58 -2.71
C LEU A 108 11.49 -16.71 -1.80
N PRO A 109 11.03 -15.58 -1.24
CA PRO A 109 11.84 -14.78 -0.33
C PRO A 109 12.19 -15.54 0.96
N LEU A 110 11.29 -16.34 1.51
CA LEU A 110 11.54 -17.14 2.71
C LEU A 110 12.67 -18.17 2.51
N ARG A 111 12.67 -18.88 1.38
CA ARG A 111 13.73 -19.82 1.03
C ARG A 111 15.05 -19.12 0.77
N ARG A 112 14.99 -18.03 0.01
CA ARG A 112 16.18 -17.32 -0.44
C ARG A 112 16.92 -16.61 0.71
N HIS A 113 16.19 -15.88 1.54
CA HIS A 113 16.77 -14.97 2.53
C HIS A 113 16.77 -15.55 3.96
N ARG A 114 15.83 -16.46 4.27
CA ARG A 114 15.73 -17.10 5.60
C ARG A 114 16.14 -18.58 5.59
N GLY A 115 16.42 -19.16 4.43
CA GLY A 115 16.84 -20.56 4.30
C GLY A 115 15.77 -21.59 4.69
N LEU A 116 14.50 -21.19 4.89
CA LEU A 116 13.44 -22.06 5.42
C LEU A 116 13.06 -23.15 4.42
N ARG A 117 12.75 -24.35 4.95
CA ARG A 117 12.38 -25.52 4.17
C ARG A 117 11.37 -26.39 4.95
N GLY A 118 10.72 -27.32 4.26
CA GLY A 118 9.87 -28.34 4.88
C GLY A 118 8.70 -27.77 5.69
N ALA A 119 8.57 -28.18 6.95
CA ALA A 119 7.50 -27.76 7.84
C ALA A 119 7.61 -26.28 8.23
N ASP A 120 8.82 -25.82 8.56
CA ASP A 120 9.09 -24.43 8.96
C ASP A 120 8.72 -23.45 7.86
N LEU A 121 8.95 -23.80 6.60
CA LEU A 121 8.55 -22.98 5.45
C LEU A 121 7.02 -22.89 5.34
N ARG A 122 6.29 -23.99 5.55
CA ARG A 122 4.81 -23.98 5.51
C ARG A 122 4.26 -23.09 6.61
N GLU A 123 4.73 -23.28 7.83
CA GLU A 123 4.33 -22.45 8.97
C GLU A 123 4.63 -20.97 8.74
N ALA A 124 5.79 -20.64 8.17
CA ALA A 124 6.13 -19.25 7.84
C ALA A 124 5.23 -18.65 6.76
N ILE A 125 4.79 -19.44 5.75
CA ILE A 125 3.82 -18.99 4.74
C ILE A 125 2.46 -18.74 5.39
N ASP A 126 1.98 -19.67 6.22
CA ASP A 126 0.68 -19.53 6.89
C ASP A 126 0.68 -18.31 7.82
N ARG A 127 1.78 -18.08 8.54
CA ARG A 127 1.96 -16.89 9.39
C ARG A 127 1.96 -15.60 8.57
N ALA A 128 2.72 -15.54 7.47
CA ALA A 128 2.76 -14.36 6.60
C ALA A 128 1.39 -14.00 6.01
N LEU A 129 0.57 -15.01 5.68
CA LEU A 129 -0.80 -14.79 5.20
C LEU A 129 -1.76 -14.39 6.32
N ALA A 130 -1.58 -14.90 7.53
CA ALA A 130 -2.38 -14.52 8.69
C ALA A 130 -2.13 -13.07 9.11
N GLU A 131 -0.87 -12.63 9.10
CA GLU A 131 -0.47 -11.25 9.44
C GLU A 131 -1.10 -10.20 8.52
N VAL A 132 -1.44 -10.56 7.28
CA VAL A 132 -2.15 -9.67 6.37
C VAL A 132 -3.67 -9.89 6.40
N ALA A 133 -4.18 -10.44 7.48
CA ALA A 133 -5.61 -10.65 7.75
C ALA A 133 -6.35 -11.36 6.60
N LEU A 134 -5.71 -12.32 5.93
CA LEU A 134 -6.35 -13.13 4.90
C LEU A 134 -7.13 -14.27 5.55
N PRO A 135 -8.43 -14.43 5.23
CA PRO A 135 -9.21 -15.56 5.70
C PRO A 135 -8.71 -16.85 5.03
N ASP A 136 -8.66 -17.94 5.78
CA ASP A 136 -8.24 -19.25 5.30
C ASP A 136 -6.88 -19.23 4.57
N PRO A 137 -5.76 -18.99 5.30
CA PRO A 137 -4.41 -18.95 4.73
C PRO A 137 -4.06 -20.18 3.90
N ALA A 138 -4.52 -21.37 4.32
CA ALA A 138 -4.23 -22.62 3.64
C ALA A 138 -4.90 -22.70 2.25
N ARG A 139 -6.11 -22.17 2.10
CA ARG A 139 -6.79 -22.05 0.80
C ARG A 139 -6.08 -21.03 -0.07
N ILE A 140 -5.79 -19.84 0.45
CA ILE A 140 -5.10 -18.76 -0.28
C ILE A 140 -3.73 -19.26 -0.78
N ALA A 141 -2.95 -19.94 0.06
CA ALA A 141 -1.64 -20.48 -0.35
C ALA A 141 -1.72 -21.45 -1.52
N ARG A 142 -2.83 -22.19 -1.66
CA ARG A 142 -3.07 -23.12 -2.76
C ARG A 142 -3.66 -22.48 -4.01
N SER A 143 -4.22 -21.28 -3.89
CA SER A 143 -4.85 -20.53 -4.98
C SER A 143 -3.82 -19.94 -5.93
N PHE A 144 -4.26 -19.69 -7.17
CA PHE A 144 -3.57 -18.86 -8.14
C PHE A 144 -4.04 -17.40 -8.02
N PRO A 145 -3.29 -16.41 -8.54
CA PRO A 145 -3.67 -14.99 -8.47
C PRO A 145 -5.07 -14.68 -9.01
N TYR A 146 -5.49 -15.36 -10.07
CA TYR A 146 -6.82 -15.15 -10.70
C TYR A 146 -7.99 -15.76 -9.90
N GLU A 147 -7.73 -16.61 -8.91
CA GLU A 147 -8.75 -17.25 -8.06
C GLU A 147 -9.08 -16.43 -6.80
N VAL A 148 -8.43 -15.29 -6.61
CA VAL A 148 -8.61 -14.42 -5.45
C VAL A 148 -8.98 -13.00 -5.88
N SER A 149 -9.64 -12.23 -4.97
CA SER A 149 -10.03 -10.83 -5.26
C SER A 149 -8.81 -9.89 -5.39
N GLY A 150 -9.02 -8.69 -5.96
CA GLY A 150 -7.97 -7.67 -6.07
C GLY A 150 -7.35 -7.32 -4.71
N GLY A 151 -8.18 -7.08 -3.69
CA GLY A 151 -7.69 -6.81 -2.34
C GLY A 151 -6.95 -7.99 -1.70
N GLN A 152 -7.36 -9.24 -1.99
CA GLN A 152 -6.62 -10.42 -1.54
C GLN A 152 -5.27 -10.52 -2.25
N ARG A 153 -5.19 -10.26 -3.57
CA ARG A 153 -3.91 -10.19 -4.29
C ARG A 153 -2.97 -9.16 -3.69
N GLN A 154 -3.50 -7.98 -3.37
CA GLN A 154 -2.72 -6.91 -2.74
C GLN A 154 -2.14 -7.32 -1.40
N ARG A 155 -2.96 -7.94 -0.53
CA ARG A 155 -2.49 -8.44 0.77
C ARG A 155 -1.48 -9.57 0.63
N VAL A 156 -1.64 -10.45 -0.36
CA VAL A 156 -0.63 -11.48 -0.68
C VAL A 156 0.69 -10.84 -1.14
N ALA A 157 0.63 -9.81 -2.01
CA ALA A 157 1.82 -9.08 -2.43
C ALA A 157 2.51 -8.41 -1.23
N LEU A 158 1.75 -7.81 -0.29
CA LEU A 158 2.28 -7.28 0.96
C LEU A 158 2.93 -8.38 1.81
N ALA A 159 2.25 -9.52 2.01
CA ALA A 159 2.81 -10.66 2.73
C ALA A 159 4.12 -11.14 2.12
N MET A 160 4.19 -11.26 0.79
CA MET A 160 5.39 -11.66 0.07
C MET A 160 6.54 -10.65 0.26
N THR A 161 6.22 -9.35 0.19
CA THR A 161 7.19 -8.27 0.35
C THR A 161 7.78 -8.22 1.76
N LEU A 162 6.97 -8.50 2.79
CA LEU A 162 7.38 -8.51 4.19
C LEU A 162 7.90 -9.87 4.69
N ALA A 163 7.79 -10.95 3.88
CA ALA A 163 8.10 -12.32 4.31
C ALA A 163 9.53 -12.52 4.82
N ALA A 164 10.50 -11.83 4.23
CA ALA A 164 11.89 -11.92 4.65
C ALA A 164 12.26 -10.97 5.81
N SER A 165 11.29 -10.20 6.33
CA SER A 165 11.47 -9.18 7.39
C SER A 165 12.47 -8.09 6.98
N PRO A 166 12.19 -7.31 5.92
CA PRO A 166 13.06 -6.22 5.50
C PRO A 166 13.09 -5.11 6.55
N SER A 167 14.16 -4.30 6.54
CA SER A 167 14.28 -3.12 7.40
C SER A 167 13.71 -1.85 6.75
N LEU A 168 13.63 -1.83 5.40
CA LEU A 168 13.00 -0.76 4.63
C LEU A 168 12.00 -1.36 3.64
N LEU A 169 10.79 -0.84 3.65
CA LEU A 169 9.78 -1.09 2.63
C LEU A 169 9.57 0.18 1.79
N ILE A 170 9.72 0.06 0.49
CA ILE A 170 9.33 1.08 -0.48
C ILE A 170 7.96 0.68 -1.04
N ALA A 171 6.94 1.49 -0.81
CA ALA A 171 5.59 1.27 -1.32
C ALA A 171 5.27 2.34 -2.38
N ASP A 172 5.37 1.96 -3.66
CA ASP A 172 5.14 2.87 -4.79
C ASP A 172 3.69 2.71 -5.28
N GLU A 173 2.84 3.67 -4.92
CA GLU A 173 1.41 3.71 -5.22
C GLU A 173 0.67 2.38 -4.92
N PRO A 174 0.79 1.83 -3.72
CA PRO A 174 0.39 0.44 -3.44
C PRO A 174 -1.11 0.18 -3.52
N THR A 175 -1.95 1.19 -3.72
CA THR A 175 -3.41 1.05 -3.68
C THR A 175 -4.13 1.67 -4.87
N THR A 176 -3.43 2.12 -5.90
CA THR A 176 -4.00 2.88 -7.04
C THR A 176 -5.09 2.13 -7.83
N ALA A 177 -5.07 0.79 -7.82
CA ALA A 177 -6.03 -0.05 -8.56
C ALA A 177 -7.17 -0.61 -7.70
N LEU A 178 -7.37 -0.10 -6.47
CA LEU A 178 -8.36 -0.60 -5.52
C LEU A 178 -9.52 0.37 -5.34
N ASP A 179 -10.70 -0.16 -5.02
CA ASP A 179 -11.81 0.65 -4.53
C ASP A 179 -11.50 1.23 -3.13
N VAL A 180 -12.17 2.34 -2.78
CA VAL A 180 -11.87 3.14 -1.57
C VAL A 180 -11.93 2.31 -0.28
N THR A 181 -12.87 1.36 -0.18
CA THR A 181 -13.05 0.54 1.02
C THR A 181 -11.90 -0.45 1.18
N VAL A 182 -11.52 -1.13 0.09
CA VAL A 182 -10.41 -2.07 0.07
C VAL A 182 -9.08 -1.34 0.26
N GLN A 183 -8.92 -0.17 -0.39
CA GLN A 183 -7.75 0.70 -0.22
C GLN A 183 -7.52 1.02 1.26
N ARG A 184 -8.55 1.50 1.96
CA ARG A 184 -8.46 1.82 3.39
C ARG A 184 -7.98 0.63 4.21
N THR A 185 -8.57 -0.55 3.99
CA THR A 185 -8.21 -1.76 4.73
C THR A 185 -6.76 -2.20 4.48
N VAL A 186 -6.27 -2.06 3.24
CA VAL A 186 -4.87 -2.40 2.89
C VAL A 186 -3.90 -1.39 3.51
N LEU A 187 -4.24 -0.10 3.52
CA LEU A 187 -3.40 0.94 4.14
C LEU A 187 -3.34 0.80 5.66
N ASP A 188 -4.47 0.50 6.32
CA ASP A 188 -4.50 0.23 7.76
C ASP A 188 -3.57 -0.92 8.12
N LEU A 189 -3.68 -2.01 7.38
CA LEU A 189 -2.85 -3.19 7.56
C LEU A 189 -1.36 -2.92 7.29
N LEU A 190 -1.06 -2.15 6.23
CA LEU A 190 0.32 -1.77 5.90
C LEU A 190 0.95 -0.95 7.04
N ASP A 191 0.23 0.05 7.56
CA ASP A 191 0.70 0.89 8.66
C ASP A 191 0.91 0.06 9.94
N GLU A 192 -0.09 -0.74 10.33
CA GLU A 192 -0.02 -1.63 11.49
C GLU A 192 1.20 -2.55 11.43
N VAL A 193 1.33 -3.33 10.36
CA VAL A 193 2.41 -4.33 10.24
C VAL A 193 3.79 -3.69 10.17
N THR A 194 3.95 -2.54 9.47
CA THR A 194 5.25 -1.87 9.38
C THR A 194 5.65 -1.24 10.70
N ARG A 195 4.73 -0.61 11.44
CA ARG A 195 5.00 -0.03 12.76
C ARG A 195 5.28 -1.09 13.82
N GLU A 196 4.47 -2.15 13.89
CA GLU A 196 4.70 -3.26 14.84
C GLU A 196 6.05 -3.94 14.66
N ARG A 197 6.52 -4.04 13.43
CA ARG A 197 7.81 -4.66 13.10
C ARG A 197 8.99 -3.69 13.14
N GLY A 198 8.75 -2.38 13.32
CA GLY A 198 9.77 -1.33 13.25
C GLY A 198 10.41 -1.21 11.87
N VAL A 199 9.66 -1.51 10.81
CA VAL A 199 10.11 -1.39 9.41
C VAL A 199 10.04 0.07 9.00
N SER A 200 11.14 0.64 8.49
CA SER A 200 11.11 1.96 7.86
C SER A 200 10.24 1.91 6.60
N LEU A 201 9.43 2.94 6.37
CA LEU A 201 8.54 3.01 5.21
C LEU A 201 8.86 4.23 4.34
N LEU A 202 9.09 4.00 3.06
CA LEU A 202 9.10 5.03 2.03
C LEU A 202 7.81 4.88 1.22
N PHE A 203 6.81 5.70 1.56
CA PHE A 203 5.47 5.62 0.99
C PHE A 203 5.29 6.65 -0.12
N ILE A 204 5.07 6.21 -1.34
CA ILE A 204 4.94 7.06 -2.52
C ILE A 204 3.49 7.04 -2.99
N SER A 205 2.90 8.23 -3.12
CA SER A 205 1.57 8.40 -3.70
C SER A 205 1.42 9.80 -4.30
N HIS A 206 0.42 9.98 -5.14
CA HIS A 206 -0.05 11.29 -5.60
C HIS A 206 -1.21 11.82 -4.72
N ASP A 207 -1.69 11.03 -3.76
CA ASP A 207 -2.82 11.35 -2.87
C ASP A 207 -2.30 11.83 -1.50
N LEU A 208 -2.37 13.13 -1.25
CA LEU A 208 -1.88 13.75 -0.02
C LEU A 208 -2.61 13.23 1.25
N PRO A 209 -3.94 13.12 1.32
CA PRO A 209 -4.64 12.49 2.43
C PRO A 209 -4.10 11.13 2.81
N VAL A 210 -3.81 10.29 1.82
CA VAL A 210 -3.23 8.96 2.03
C VAL A 210 -1.81 9.06 2.58
N VAL A 211 -0.96 9.90 1.96
CA VAL A 211 0.41 10.11 2.43
C VAL A 211 0.43 10.66 3.86
N ALA A 212 -0.41 11.66 4.14
CA ALA A 212 -0.50 12.28 5.46
C ALA A 212 -1.01 11.34 6.56
N ARG A 213 -1.62 10.23 6.20
CA ARG A 213 -2.03 9.18 7.11
C ARG A 213 -0.91 8.18 7.39
N MET A 214 -0.11 7.86 6.36
CA MET A 214 0.89 6.79 6.38
C MET A 214 2.26 7.25 6.87
N ALA A 215 2.54 8.55 6.83
CA ALA A 215 3.87 9.10 7.04
C ALA A 215 3.93 10.05 8.23
N ASP A 216 5.11 10.11 8.85
CA ASP A 216 5.44 11.06 9.91
C ASP A 216 5.99 12.38 9.31
N ARG A 217 6.61 12.28 8.13
CA ARG A 217 7.25 13.37 7.38
C ARG A 217 6.93 13.22 5.89
N VAL A 218 6.78 14.34 5.21
CA VAL A 218 6.42 14.38 3.78
C VAL A 218 7.47 15.14 2.99
N ILE A 219 7.92 14.52 1.92
CA ILE A 219 8.82 15.09 0.93
C ILE A 219 8.01 15.37 -0.34
N VAL A 220 8.07 16.60 -0.82
CA VAL A 220 7.42 17.00 -2.07
C VAL A 220 8.45 17.00 -3.18
N VAL A 221 8.14 16.26 -4.25
CA VAL A 221 9.00 16.16 -5.44
C VAL A 221 8.30 16.81 -6.63
N ASP A 222 8.96 17.79 -7.22
CA ASP A 222 8.50 18.46 -8.44
C ASP A 222 9.63 18.58 -9.45
N ALA A 223 9.33 18.25 -10.71
CA ALA A 223 10.28 18.28 -11.83
C ALA A 223 11.67 17.67 -11.51
N GLY A 224 11.68 16.56 -10.76
CA GLY A 224 12.89 15.83 -10.37
C GLY A 224 13.68 16.44 -9.21
N ARG A 225 13.12 17.42 -8.49
CA ARG A 225 13.76 18.07 -7.32
C ARG A 225 12.89 17.94 -6.08
N ILE A 226 13.51 17.90 -4.92
CA ILE A 226 12.78 18.09 -3.65
C ILE A 226 12.53 19.60 -3.49
N THR A 227 11.26 19.96 -3.32
CA THR A 227 10.83 21.33 -3.06
C THR A 227 10.53 21.58 -1.59
N ASP A 228 10.06 20.56 -0.89
CA ASP A 228 9.76 20.62 0.54
C ASP A 228 10.11 19.28 1.20
N ASP A 229 10.54 19.36 2.44
CA ASP A 229 10.79 18.23 3.34
C ASP A 229 10.37 18.66 4.76
N VAL A 230 9.16 18.26 5.15
CA VAL A 230 8.51 18.78 6.34
C VAL A 230 7.75 17.71 7.11
N PRO A 231 7.57 17.85 8.44
CA PRO A 231 6.62 17.03 9.19
C PRO A 231 5.21 17.11 8.59
N VAL A 232 4.46 16.03 8.67
CA VAL A 232 3.11 15.95 8.10
C VAL A 232 2.16 17.01 8.67
N GLU A 233 2.35 17.40 9.93
CA GLU A 233 1.58 18.42 10.61
C GLU A 233 1.71 19.79 9.94
N VAL A 234 2.88 20.10 9.37
CA VAL A 234 3.12 21.40 8.67
C VAL A 234 2.28 21.48 7.41
N ILE A 235 2.16 20.39 6.64
CA ILE A 235 1.30 20.36 5.46
C ILE A 235 -0.18 20.56 5.82
N ARG A 236 -0.60 20.05 6.98
CA ARG A 236 -1.98 20.19 7.46
C ARG A 236 -2.28 21.58 8.00
N SER A 237 -1.37 22.19 8.79
CA SER A 237 -1.63 23.39 9.60
C SER A 237 -1.06 24.68 9.04
N ALA A 238 0.06 24.63 8.31
CA ALA A 238 0.81 25.81 7.88
C ALA A 238 1.19 25.80 6.39
N PRO A 239 0.21 25.69 5.47
CA PRO A 239 0.49 25.57 4.03
C PRO A 239 1.16 26.79 3.42
N ASP A 240 1.01 27.97 4.02
CA ASP A 240 1.58 29.22 3.49
C ASP A 240 3.11 29.26 3.59
N THR A 241 3.71 28.38 4.39
CA THR A 241 5.16 28.22 4.53
C THR A 241 5.78 27.29 3.48
N LEU A 242 4.93 26.63 2.69
CA LEU A 242 5.34 25.61 1.71
C LEU A 242 5.62 26.23 0.34
N SER A 243 6.34 25.51 -0.51
CA SER A 243 6.49 25.84 -1.93
C SER A 243 5.15 25.94 -2.66
N ASP A 244 5.14 26.54 -3.85
CA ASP A 244 3.93 26.64 -4.68
C ASP A 244 3.40 25.25 -5.06
N SER A 245 4.28 24.30 -5.35
CA SER A 245 3.94 22.91 -5.65
C SER A 245 3.26 22.23 -4.46
N ALA A 246 3.83 22.34 -3.27
CA ALA A 246 3.27 21.76 -2.05
C ALA A 246 1.93 22.43 -1.66
N ARG A 247 1.83 23.76 -1.79
CA ARG A 247 0.56 24.48 -1.58
C ARG A 247 -0.53 24.06 -2.53
N SER A 248 -0.20 23.87 -3.80
CA SER A 248 -1.17 23.40 -4.81
C SER A 248 -1.72 22.02 -4.46
N ILE A 249 -0.85 21.09 -4.07
CA ILE A 249 -1.23 19.74 -3.64
C ILE A 249 -2.09 19.79 -2.37
N ALA A 250 -1.67 20.57 -1.35
CA ALA A 250 -2.40 20.73 -0.11
C ALA A 250 -3.78 21.37 -0.32
N SER A 251 -3.90 22.32 -1.24
CA SER A 251 -5.16 22.99 -1.60
C SER A 251 -6.13 22.04 -2.29
N ALA A 252 -5.63 21.22 -3.23
CA ALA A 252 -6.42 20.23 -3.94
C ALA A 252 -6.96 19.16 -2.98
N ALA A 253 -6.15 18.67 -2.04
CA ALA A 253 -6.56 17.72 -1.02
C ALA A 253 -7.69 18.26 -0.13
N ARG A 254 -7.58 19.51 0.37
CA ARG A 254 -8.63 20.15 1.19
C ARG A 254 -9.92 20.38 0.42
N ALA A 255 -9.83 20.75 -0.86
CA ALA A 255 -11.00 20.91 -1.71
C ALA A 255 -11.79 19.61 -1.82
N LEU A 256 -11.11 18.47 -1.98
CA LEU A 256 -11.72 17.14 -2.00
C LEU A 256 -12.37 16.78 -0.66
N ASP A 257 -11.67 16.97 0.46
CA ASP A 257 -12.20 16.70 1.81
C ASP A 257 -13.49 17.51 2.06
N SER A 258 -13.51 18.80 1.69
CA SER A 258 -14.69 19.66 1.82
C SER A 258 -15.88 19.21 0.96
N VAL A 259 -15.64 18.58 -0.20
CA VAL A 259 -16.69 18.02 -1.05
C VAL A 259 -17.24 16.74 -0.42
N PHE A 260 -16.38 15.88 0.10
CA PHE A 260 -16.83 14.64 0.78
C PHE A 260 -17.58 14.92 2.06
N GLU A 261 -17.20 15.93 2.86
CA GLU A 261 -17.97 16.36 4.03
C GLU A 261 -19.37 16.87 3.65
N ARG A 262 -19.49 17.65 2.56
CA ARG A 262 -20.79 18.13 2.06
C ARG A 262 -21.67 16.99 1.54
N ILE A 263 -21.11 16.01 0.85
CA ILE A 263 -21.83 14.83 0.35
C ILE A 263 -22.23 13.91 1.51
N GLY A 264 -21.36 13.71 2.50
CA GLY A 264 -21.62 12.93 3.70
C GLY A 264 -22.62 13.60 4.66
N ALA A 265 -22.79 14.94 4.59
CA ALA A 265 -23.77 15.69 5.36
C ALA A 265 -25.22 15.57 4.80
N VAL A 266 -25.39 15.04 3.59
CA VAL A 266 -26.72 14.67 3.08
C VAL A 266 -27.09 13.30 3.67
N ARG A 267 -27.53 13.30 4.93
CA ARG A 267 -28.24 12.15 5.52
C ARG A 267 -29.51 11.91 4.70
N PRO A 268 -29.84 10.66 4.33
CA PRO A 268 -31.18 10.32 3.86
C PRO A 268 -32.12 10.22 5.08
N ASP A 269 -32.48 11.34 5.67
CA ASP A 269 -33.60 11.46 6.59
C ASP A 269 -34.77 12.06 5.80
N SER A 270 -35.54 11.19 5.18
CA SER A 270 -36.93 11.38 4.90
C SER A 270 -37.58 10.06 4.50
N GLN A 271 -37.77 9.20 5.48
CA GLN A 271 -38.91 8.27 5.38
C GLN A 271 -40.19 9.11 5.50
N PRO A 272 -41.13 9.01 4.54
CA PRO A 272 -42.41 9.67 4.68
C PRO A 272 -43.16 9.03 5.86
N GLY A 273 -43.65 9.91 6.74
CA GLY A 273 -44.37 9.55 7.95
C GLY A 273 -45.50 8.56 7.71
N HIS A 274 -45.46 7.49 8.44
CA HIS A 274 -46.64 6.64 8.67
C HIS A 274 -47.55 7.42 9.62
N ALA A 275 -48.68 7.89 9.11
CA ALA A 275 -49.77 8.41 9.89
C ALA A 275 -50.34 7.29 10.79
N PRO A 276 -50.73 7.58 12.04
CA PRO A 276 -51.41 6.60 12.89
C PRO A 276 -52.85 6.46 12.40
N GLY A 277 -53.16 5.29 11.82
CA GLY A 277 -54.54 4.87 11.51
C GLY A 277 -55.18 4.26 12.74
N GLU A 278 -56.38 4.75 13.00
CA GLU A 278 -57.27 4.47 14.06
C GLU A 278 -57.60 2.98 14.30
N ALA A 279 -57.83 2.67 15.55
CA ALA A 279 -58.37 1.40 16.04
C ALA A 279 -59.76 1.14 15.49
N GLY A 280 -59.97 -0.04 14.95
CA GLY A 280 -61.29 -0.60 14.63
C GLY A 280 -61.36 -2.01 15.18
N GLU A 281 -62.02 -2.15 16.31
CA GLU A 281 -62.47 -3.42 16.88
C GLU A 281 -63.49 -4.08 15.95
N CYS A 282 -63.35 -5.38 15.72
CA CYS A 282 -64.49 -6.23 15.46
C CYS A 282 -64.17 -7.68 15.86
N GLU A 283 -64.98 -8.11 16.80
CA GLU A 283 -65.16 -9.47 17.34
C GLU A 283 -65.56 -10.48 16.25
N GLY A 284 -65.38 -11.77 16.53
CA GLY A 284 -66.03 -12.84 15.83
C GLY A 284 -65.26 -14.17 15.85
N GLU A 285 -65.67 -14.99 16.79
CA GLU A 285 -65.34 -16.40 17.07
C GLU A 285 -65.93 -17.38 16.01
N PRO A 286 -65.89 -18.70 16.23
CA PRO A 286 -64.92 -19.67 15.64
C PRO A 286 -65.69 -20.76 14.82
N ALA A 287 -64.99 -21.68 14.24
CA ALA A 287 -65.38 -23.11 14.13
C ALA A 287 -64.60 -23.79 12.95
N SER A 288 -63.98 -24.78 13.29
CA SER A 288 -64.10 -26.25 13.17
C SER A 288 -63.49 -26.89 11.93
N SER A 289 -62.55 -27.73 12.26
CA SER A 289 -62.44 -29.16 11.88
C SER A 289 -62.49 -29.53 10.39
N THR A 290 -61.54 -30.21 9.88
CA THR A 290 -61.44 -31.67 9.65
C THR A 290 -60.32 -31.98 8.66
N ASP A 291 -59.53 -32.91 9.11
CA ASP A 291 -59.00 -34.08 8.43
C ASP A 291 -59.01 -34.13 6.89
N ASN A 292 -57.91 -34.39 6.29
CA ASN A 292 -57.73 -35.74 5.72
C ASN A 292 -56.32 -35.99 5.13
N GLU A 293 -55.87 -37.11 5.50
CA GLU A 293 -54.79 -37.95 5.10
C GLU A 293 -54.51 -38.12 3.59
N ARG A 294 -53.26 -38.57 3.37
CA ARG A 294 -52.78 -39.60 2.43
C ARG A 294 -52.40 -39.17 1.02
N ASN A 295 -51.25 -39.41 0.65
CA ASN A 295 -50.52 -40.50 -0.02
C ASN A 295 -49.33 -39.85 -0.81
N ALA A 296 -48.10 -40.26 -0.66
CA ALA A 296 -47.37 -41.45 -1.07
C ALA A 296 -47.20 -41.60 -2.60
N HIS A 297 -45.93 -41.75 -2.97
CA HIS A 297 -45.34 -42.26 -4.26
C HIS A 297 -45.21 -41.21 -5.39
N GLU A 298 -44.00 -40.90 -5.81
CA GLU A 298 -42.91 -41.63 -6.52
C GLU A 298 -41.62 -40.83 -6.35
#